data_b95b8e57f3fb60355576f42c4d192904
#
_entry.id   b95b8e57f3fb60355576f42c4d192904
#
_cell.length_a   1.000
_cell.length_b   1.000
_cell.length_c   1.000
_cell.angle_alpha   90.00
_cell.angle_beta   90.00
_cell.angle_gamma   90.00
#
_symmetry.space_group_name_H-M   'P 1'
#
loop_
_entity.id
_entity.type
_entity.pdbx_description
1 polymer ?
#
loop_
_entity_poly.entity_id
_entity_poly.type
_entity_poly.pdbx_seq_one_letter_code
_entity_poly.pdbx_strand_id
1 'polypeptide(L)'
;ESNGESEGLKRRDALRDKTVEIESDHEFRIGDIDFEPFAVPHDAADNFGFVAKQDGVRVATLMDFGHITALIKTKLSSCDAIVVESNHSRDMLRACPVYTWELKQRIASRTGHLSNEDLSDWLTNDFDGTARHIVLAHLSQRANEPNLARITAETALQMRSPLFRTETKITIS
;
A
#
# COMPACT_ATOMS: atom_id res chain seq x y z
N GLU A 1 -3.09 38.88 -9.81
CA GLU A 1 -3.75 37.56 -9.59
C GLU A 1 -4.04 36.77 -10.88
N SER A 2 -3.98 37.38 -12.07
CA SER A 2 -4.33 36.76 -13.36
C SER A 2 -3.21 35.94 -14.02
N ASN A 3 -1.94 36.03 -13.57
CA ASN A 3 -0.82 35.32 -14.20
C ASN A 3 -0.68 33.86 -13.75
N GLY A 4 -1.13 33.50 -12.55
CA GLY A 4 -1.03 32.14 -12.02
C GLY A 4 -2.01 31.16 -12.67
N GLU A 5 -3.22 31.61 -12.99
CA GLU A 5 -4.23 30.77 -13.64
C GLU A 5 -3.88 30.44 -15.10
N SER A 6 -3.28 31.40 -15.82
CA SER A 6 -2.88 31.18 -17.22
C SER A 6 -1.68 30.24 -17.36
N GLU A 7 -0.76 30.24 -16.40
CA GLU A 7 0.38 29.32 -16.36
C GLU A 7 -0.05 27.89 -15.97
N GLY A 8 -1.01 27.77 -15.07
CA GLY A 8 -1.62 26.49 -14.71
C GLY A 8 -2.37 25.83 -15.87
N LEU A 9 -3.12 26.60 -16.66
CA LEU A 9 -3.80 26.14 -17.86
C LEU A 9 -2.81 25.68 -18.95
N LYS A 10 -1.76 26.46 -19.22
CA LYS A 10 -0.72 26.10 -20.19
C LYS A 10 0.05 24.83 -19.80
N ARG A 11 0.28 24.60 -18.50
CA ARG A 11 0.88 23.36 -17.99
C ARG A 11 -0.05 22.16 -18.16
N ARG A 12 -1.35 22.31 -17.92
CA ARG A 12 -2.36 21.27 -18.17
C ARG A 12 -2.44 20.89 -19.63
N ASP A 13 -2.46 21.86 -20.54
CA ASP A 13 -2.50 21.60 -21.98
C ASP A 13 -1.22 20.92 -22.48
N ALA A 14 -0.04 21.30 -21.96
CA ALA A 14 1.24 20.68 -22.33
C ALA A 14 1.40 19.26 -21.80
N LEU A 15 0.63 18.86 -20.77
CA LEU A 15 0.64 17.51 -20.21
C LEU A 15 -0.45 16.63 -20.82
N ARG A 16 -1.46 17.20 -21.45
CA ARG A 16 -2.65 16.48 -21.94
C ARG A 16 -2.31 15.35 -22.91
N ASP A 17 -1.31 15.56 -23.77
CA ASP A 17 -0.83 14.54 -24.69
C ASP A 17 0.12 13.49 -24.06
N LYS A 18 0.44 13.67 -22.76
CA LYS A 18 1.36 12.81 -21.99
C LYS A 18 0.71 12.16 -20.78
N THR A 19 -0.58 12.41 -20.57
CA THR A 19 -1.35 11.84 -19.45
C THR A 19 -2.38 10.86 -19.97
N VAL A 20 -2.51 9.75 -19.27
CA VAL A 20 -3.57 8.77 -19.47
C VAL A 20 -4.43 8.82 -18.22
N GLU A 21 -5.73 9.05 -18.39
CA GLU A 21 -6.69 8.89 -17.30
C GLU A 21 -6.87 7.39 -17.05
N ILE A 22 -6.78 6.99 -15.79
CA ILE A 22 -6.96 5.61 -15.37
C ILE A 22 -8.23 5.49 -14.55
N GLU A 23 -8.93 4.38 -14.71
CA GLU A 23 -10.11 4.02 -13.93
C GLU A 23 -9.85 2.70 -13.20
N SER A 24 -10.50 2.51 -12.05
CA SER A 24 -10.44 1.24 -11.32
C SER A 24 -10.90 0.09 -12.22
N ASP A 25 -10.20 -1.04 -12.12
CA ASP A 25 -10.50 -2.27 -12.87
C ASP A 25 -10.38 -2.19 -14.40
N HIS A 26 -9.83 -1.08 -14.94
CA HIS A 26 -9.47 -0.96 -16.34
C HIS A 26 -7.96 -1.10 -16.54
N GLU A 27 -7.55 -2.24 -17.07
CA GLU A 27 -6.13 -2.50 -17.36
C GLU A 27 -5.60 -1.56 -18.42
N PHE A 28 -4.35 -1.11 -18.24
CA PHE A 28 -3.62 -0.34 -19.22
C PHE A 28 -2.18 -0.86 -19.36
N ARG A 29 -1.52 -0.51 -20.47
CA ARG A 29 -0.17 -0.98 -20.77
C ARG A 29 0.82 0.18 -20.90
N ILE A 30 2.00 0.00 -20.30
CA ILE A 30 3.15 0.87 -20.51
C ILE A 30 4.33 0.00 -20.94
N GLY A 31 4.80 0.18 -22.16
CA GLY A 31 5.82 -0.72 -22.76
C GLY A 31 5.30 -2.15 -22.81
N ASP A 32 6.02 -3.08 -22.18
CA ASP A 32 5.69 -4.50 -22.15
C ASP A 32 5.02 -4.93 -20.82
N ILE A 33 4.65 -3.97 -19.96
CA ILE A 33 4.04 -4.23 -18.65
C ILE A 33 2.55 -3.87 -18.70
N ASP A 34 1.70 -4.80 -18.30
CA ASP A 34 0.27 -4.59 -18.07
C ASP A 34 0.04 -4.16 -16.62
N PHE A 35 -0.71 -3.09 -16.43
CA PHE A 35 -1.08 -2.57 -15.11
C PHE A 35 -2.57 -2.74 -14.87
N GLU A 36 -2.92 -3.31 -13.74
CA GLU A 36 -4.29 -3.47 -13.25
C GLU A 36 -4.49 -2.54 -12.04
N PRO A 37 -5.12 -1.35 -12.19
CA PRO A 37 -5.44 -0.48 -11.08
C PRO A 37 -6.62 -1.04 -10.29
N PHE A 38 -6.62 -0.86 -8.97
CA PHE A 38 -7.73 -1.20 -8.10
C PHE A 38 -7.89 -0.18 -6.98
N ALA A 39 -9.14 0.12 -6.63
CA ALA A 39 -9.42 1.10 -5.59
C ALA A 39 -8.96 0.62 -4.21
N VAL A 40 -8.32 1.53 -3.45
CA VAL A 40 -7.95 1.33 -2.06
C VAL A 40 -8.60 2.40 -1.17
N PRO A 41 -9.04 2.05 0.06
CA PRO A 41 -9.77 2.98 0.92
C PRO A 41 -8.84 4.03 1.54
N HIS A 42 -8.93 5.26 1.07
CA HIS A 42 -8.21 6.41 1.61
C HIS A 42 -9.11 7.65 1.69
N ASP A 43 -8.71 8.66 2.45
CA ASP A 43 -9.42 9.94 2.56
C ASP A 43 -9.07 10.94 1.44
N ALA A 44 -8.56 10.43 0.32
CA ALA A 44 -8.38 11.15 -0.94
C ALA A 44 -9.55 10.87 -1.91
N ALA A 45 -9.70 11.70 -2.96
CA ALA A 45 -10.79 11.57 -3.91
C ALA A 45 -10.74 10.23 -4.68
N ASP A 46 -9.55 9.85 -5.18
CA ASP A 46 -9.31 8.58 -5.87
C ASP A 46 -7.92 8.06 -5.48
N ASN A 47 -7.86 6.90 -4.87
CA ASN A 47 -6.61 6.25 -4.54
C ASN A 47 -6.57 4.82 -5.06
N PHE A 48 -5.44 4.46 -5.69
CA PHE A 48 -5.29 3.18 -6.37
C PHE A 48 -4.06 2.41 -5.88
N GLY A 49 -4.25 1.10 -5.70
CA GLY A 49 -3.17 0.13 -5.80
C GLY A 49 -3.06 -0.38 -7.22
N PHE A 50 -1.95 -1.01 -7.56
CA PHE A 50 -1.66 -1.56 -8.89
C PHE A 50 -1.13 -2.98 -8.79
N VAL A 51 -1.55 -3.83 -9.72
CA VAL A 51 -0.84 -5.08 -10.01
C VAL A 51 -0.17 -4.93 -11.37
N ALA A 52 1.15 -4.91 -11.39
CA ALA A 52 1.96 -4.95 -12.61
C ALA A 52 2.19 -6.39 -13.03
N LYS A 53 2.02 -6.69 -14.33
CA LYS A 53 2.10 -8.04 -14.88
C LYS A 53 3.02 -8.05 -16.11
N GLN A 54 3.99 -8.96 -16.12
CA GLN A 54 4.85 -9.20 -17.30
C GLN A 54 5.38 -10.64 -17.25
N ASP A 55 5.32 -11.35 -18.37
CA ASP A 55 5.88 -12.70 -18.55
C ASP A 55 5.47 -13.71 -17.45
N GLY A 56 4.24 -13.60 -16.95
CA GLY A 56 3.72 -14.45 -15.88
C GLY A 56 4.09 -14.01 -14.47
N VAL A 57 4.94 -12.99 -14.31
CA VAL A 57 5.27 -12.38 -13.01
C VAL A 57 4.23 -11.33 -12.63
N ARG A 58 3.82 -11.30 -11.37
CA ARG A 58 2.83 -10.39 -10.80
C ARG A 58 3.42 -9.64 -9.61
N VAL A 59 3.43 -8.32 -9.67
CA VAL A 59 3.91 -7.46 -8.57
C VAL A 59 2.80 -6.49 -8.17
N ALA A 60 2.36 -6.57 -6.92
CA ALA A 60 1.40 -5.61 -6.38
C ALA A 60 2.11 -4.46 -5.66
N THR A 61 1.55 -3.25 -5.79
CA THR A 61 1.97 -2.08 -5.01
C THR A 61 0.75 -1.32 -4.53
N LEU A 62 0.67 -1.06 -3.21
CA LEU A 62 -0.42 -0.30 -2.62
C LEU A 62 0.05 0.45 -1.37
N MET A 63 -0.29 1.72 -1.32
CA MET A 63 0.04 2.65 -0.23
C MET A 63 -1.14 3.59 -0.01
N ASP A 64 -1.10 4.32 1.11
CA ASP A 64 -2.16 5.26 1.48
C ASP A 64 -3.54 4.59 1.57
N PHE A 65 -3.68 3.63 2.49
CA PHE A 65 -4.96 2.98 2.73
C PHE A 65 -5.09 2.50 4.19
N GLY A 66 -6.31 2.62 4.73
CA GLY A 66 -6.52 2.39 6.17
C GLY A 66 -6.83 0.95 6.57
N HIS A 67 -7.24 0.07 5.64
CA HIS A 67 -7.54 -1.34 5.96
C HIS A 67 -7.55 -2.22 4.71
N ILE A 68 -7.31 -3.51 4.91
CA ILE A 68 -7.29 -4.52 3.85
C ILE A 68 -8.72 -5.01 3.59
N THR A 69 -9.26 -4.65 2.42
CA THR A 69 -10.59 -5.07 1.96
C THR A 69 -10.56 -6.45 1.29
N ALA A 70 -11.74 -7.03 1.04
CA ALA A 70 -11.84 -8.26 0.25
C ALA A 70 -11.27 -8.10 -1.17
N LEU A 71 -11.47 -6.93 -1.80
CA LEU A 71 -10.88 -6.61 -3.10
C LEU A 71 -9.35 -6.63 -3.02
N ILE A 72 -8.74 -5.95 -2.03
CA ILE A 72 -7.29 -5.95 -1.83
C ILE A 72 -6.77 -7.38 -1.64
N LYS A 73 -7.40 -8.20 -0.80
CA LYS A 73 -7.01 -9.62 -0.61
C LYS A 73 -7.00 -10.39 -1.94
N THR A 74 -8.02 -10.19 -2.77
CA THR A 74 -8.11 -10.82 -4.10
C THR A 74 -7.01 -10.36 -5.03
N LYS A 75 -6.70 -9.05 -5.08
CA LYS A 75 -5.66 -8.49 -5.95
C LYS A 75 -4.25 -8.91 -5.51
N LEU A 76 -4.00 -9.05 -4.22
CA LEU A 76 -2.72 -9.51 -3.67
C LEU A 76 -2.51 -11.03 -3.83
N SER A 77 -3.58 -11.78 -4.05
CA SER A 77 -3.48 -13.23 -4.25
C SER A 77 -2.68 -13.57 -5.51
N SER A 78 -1.83 -14.60 -5.39
CA SER A 78 -0.96 -15.09 -6.47
C SER A 78 0.02 -14.03 -7.02
N CYS A 79 0.40 -13.04 -6.22
CA CYS A 79 1.49 -12.14 -6.54
C CYS A 79 2.83 -12.76 -6.15
N ASP A 80 3.88 -12.55 -6.98
CA ASP A 80 5.25 -12.98 -6.72
C ASP A 80 5.97 -12.05 -5.75
N ALA A 81 5.61 -10.74 -5.80
CA ALA A 81 6.10 -9.74 -4.88
C ALA A 81 4.99 -8.72 -4.53
N ILE A 82 5.07 -8.15 -3.33
CA ILE A 82 4.10 -7.18 -2.82
C ILE A 82 4.86 -6.02 -2.19
N VAL A 83 4.58 -4.79 -2.61
CA VAL A 83 4.97 -3.56 -1.93
C VAL A 83 3.75 -3.01 -1.23
N VAL A 84 3.77 -3.00 0.09
CA VAL A 84 2.59 -2.68 0.91
C VAL A 84 2.93 -1.70 2.02
N GLU A 85 1.97 -0.85 2.32
CA GLU A 85 2.08 0.06 3.46
C GLU A 85 2.21 -0.69 4.79
N SER A 86 3.12 -0.19 5.64
CA SER A 86 3.22 -0.54 7.06
C SER A 86 3.52 0.78 7.81
N ASN A 87 2.49 1.63 7.93
CA ASN A 87 2.69 3.03 8.24
C ASN A 87 3.08 3.26 9.70
N HIS A 88 2.34 2.69 10.65
CA HIS A 88 2.55 3.00 12.06
C HIS A 88 2.35 1.79 12.97
N SER A 89 3.06 1.77 14.10
CA SER A 89 2.65 0.98 15.26
C SER A 89 1.52 1.70 16.00
N ARG A 90 0.49 1.01 16.37
CA ARG A 90 -0.66 1.57 17.11
C ARG A 90 -0.21 2.22 18.43
N ASP A 91 0.75 1.60 19.13
CA ASP A 91 1.25 2.13 20.40
C ASP A 91 2.14 3.36 20.19
N MET A 92 3.02 3.36 19.19
CA MET A 92 3.83 4.53 18.87
C MET A 92 2.97 5.70 18.40
N LEU A 93 1.93 5.45 17.58
CA LEU A 93 0.98 6.48 17.16
C LEU A 93 0.24 7.07 18.37
N ARG A 94 -0.24 6.21 19.28
CA ARG A 94 -0.91 6.66 20.52
C ARG A 94 0.02 7.52 21.39
N ALA A 95 1.24 7.09 21.56
CA ALA A 95 2.24 7.77 22.38
C ALA A 95 2.88 9.00 21.72
N CYS A 96 2.72 9.19 20.41
CA CYS A 96 3.38 10.26 19.64
C CYS A 96 3.02 11.65 20.21
N PRO A 97 3.98 12.43 20.73
CA PRO A 97 3.68 13.71 21.40
C PRO A 97 3.44 14.87 20.43
N VAL A 98 3.87 14.73 19.17
CA VAL A 98 3.77 15.80 18.15
C VAL A 98 2.51 15.76 17.34
N TYR A 99 1.74 14.66 17.39
CA TYR A 99 0.48 14.54 16.66
C TYR A 99 -0.71 14.92 17.56
N THR A 100 -1.59 15.76 17.04
CA THR A 100 -2.85 16.07 17.73
C THR A 100 -3.75 14.83 17.81
N TRP A 101 -4.73 14.85 18.69
CA TRP A 101 -5.68 13.75 18.83
C TRP A 101 -6.45 13.49 17.53
N GLU A 102 -6.90 14.54 16.88
CA GLU A 102 -7.63 14.48 15.60
C GLU A 102 -6.78 13.83 14.50
N LEU A 103 -5.50 14.20 14.40
CA LEU A 103 -4.57 13.62 13.44
C LEU A 103 -4.33 12.13 13.72
N LYS A 104 -4.16 11.75 15.00
CA LYS A 104 -4.03 10.33 15.37
C LYS A 104 -5.26 9.52 14.99
N GLN A 105 -6.45 10.05 15.21
CA GLN A 105 -7.70 9.40 14.81
C GLN A 105 -7.82 9.25 13.30
N ARG A 106 -7.47 10.29 12.54
CA ARG A 106 -7.45 10.25 11.08
C ARG A 106 -6.48 9.19 10.57
N ILE A 107 -5.23 9.16 11.07
CA ILE A 107 -4.22 8.16 10.71
C ILE A 107 -4.72 6.73 11.00
N ALA A 108 -5.31 6.49 12.16
CA ALA A 108 -5.79 5.18 12.59
C ALA A 108 -7.17 4.80 12.01
N SER A 109 -7.78 5.65 11.19
CA SER A 109 -9.11 5.39 10.64
C SER A 109 -9.08 4.36 9.51
N ARG A 110 -10.26 3.83 9.15
CA ARG A 110 -10.40 2.89 8.01
C ARG A 110 -10.03 3.51 6.65
N THR A 111 -9.95 4.82 6.56
CA THR A 111 -9.51 5.57 5.38
C THR A 111 -8.21 6.33 5.63
N GLY A 112 -7.52 6.06 6.74
CA GLY A 112 -6.22 6.62 7.07
C GLY A 112 -5.09 5.76 6.50
N HIS A 113 -4.26 5.19 7.39
CA HIS A 113 -3.08 4.42 7.02
C HIS A 113 -3.05 3.05 7.71
N LEU A 114 -2.48 2.05 7.03
CA LEU A 114 -2.40 0.68 7.54
C LEU A 114 -1.39 0.59 8.68
N SER A 115 -1.83 0.04 9.83
CA SER A 115 -0.94 -0.23 10.95
C SER A 115 -0.10 -1.50 10.74
N ASN A 116 1.03 -1.60 11.45
CA ASN A 116 1.84 -2.83 11.49
C ASN A 116 1.00 -4.02 11.96
N GLU A 117 0.10 -3.79 12.91
CA GLU A 117 -0.76 -4.81 13.51
C GLU A 117 -1.82 -5.29 12.53
N ASP A 118 -2.47 -4.41 11.75
CA ASP A 118 -3.45 -4.82 10.73
C ASP A 118 -2.78 -5.58 9.58
N LEU A 119 -1.57 -5.17 9.18
CA LEU A 119 -0.76 -5.92 8.23
C LEU A 119 -0.39 -7.30 8.78
N SER A 120 0.01 -7.37 10.05
CA SER A 120 0.32 -8.63 10.75
C SER A 120 -0.87 -9.58 10.77
N ASP A 121 -2.06 -9.07 11.07
CA ASP A 121 -3.30 -9.85 11.07
C ASP A 121 -3.58 -10.44 9.68
N TRP A 122 -3.42 -9.67 8.61
CA TRP A 122 -3.56 -10.16 7.25
C TRP A 122 -2.50 -11.22 6.90
N LEU A 123 -1.23 -10.96 7.22
CA LEU A 123 -0.14 -11.91 6.97
C LEU A 123 -0.38 -13.25 7.67
N THR A 124 -0.92 -13.22 8.89
CA THR A 124 -1.18 -14.43 9.68
C THR A 124 -2.36 -15.22 9.11
N ASN A 125 -3.46 -14.56 8.78
CA ASN A 125 -4.76 -15.19 8.59
C ASN A 125 -5.18 -15.35 7.12
N ASP A 126 -4.79 -14.41 6.24
CA ASP A 126 -5.37 -14.29 4.91
C ASP A 126 -4.33 -14.34 3.77
N PHE A 127 -3.05 -14.12 4.05
CA PHE A 127 -2.00 -14.18 3.03
C PHE A 127 -1.91 -15.59 2.45
N ASP A 128 -1.89 -15.73 1.13
CA ASP A 128 -1.88 -17.03 0.45
C ASP A 128 -0.50 -17.73 0.45
N GLY A 129 0.57 -16.97 0.78
CA GLY A 129 1.94 -17.51 0.84
C GLY A 129 2.67 -17.54 -0.49
N THR A 130 2.12 -16.99 -1.57
CA THR A 130 2.72 -17.05 -2.91
C THR A 130 3.83 -16.03 -3.10
N ALA A 131 3.71 -14.84 -2.52
CA ALA A 131 4.72 -13.80 -2.66
C ALA A 131 6.02 -14.19 -1.98
N ARG A 132 7.11 -14.24 -2.76
CA ARG A 132 8.47 -14.50 -2.26
C ARG A 132 9.09 -13.29 -1.59
N HIS A 133 8.64 -12.09 -1.94
CA HIS A 133 9.13 -10.84 -1.40
C HIS A 133 7.96 -9.93 -1.00
N ILE A 134 8.01 -9.43 0.23
CA ILE A 134 7.13 -8.37 0.70
C ILE A 134 7.99 -7.20 1.14
N VAL A 135 7.78 -6.04 0.53
CA VAL A 135 8.47 -4.80 0.86
C VAL A 135 7.52 -3.94 1.68
N LEU A 136 7.89 -3.65 2.91
CA LEU A 136 7.16 -2.71 3.76
C LEU A 136 7.57 -1.30 3.40
N ALA A 137 6.59 -0.49 3.03
CA ALA A 137 6.80 0.87 2.54
C ALA A 137 5.95 1.88 3.31
N HIS A 138 6.17 3.16 3.02
CA HIS A 138 5.39 4.28 3.58
C HIS A 138 5.37 4.32 5.11
N LEU A 139 6.52 4.02 5.74
CA LEU A 139 6.65 4.03 7.19
C LEU A 139 6.65 5.46 7.74
N SER A 140 5.86 5.70 8.78
CA SER A 140 5.84 6.98 9.50
C SER A 140 7.16 7.23 10.23
N GLN A 141 7.81 8.35 9.97
CA GLN A 141 9.04 8.77 10.68
C GLN A 141 8.81 9.09 12.16
N ARG A 142 7.56 9.26 12.61
CA ARG A 142 7.20 9.69 13.97
C ARG A 142 6.46 8.63 14.77
N ALA A 143 5.75 7.74 14.07
CA ALA A 143 4.88 6.77 14.69
C ALA A 143 5.23 5.32 14.30
N ASN A 144 6.43 5.11 13.76
CA ASN A 144 6.95 3.78 13.45
C ASN A 144 8.47 3.71 13.66
N GLU A 145 8.98 2.48 13.62
CA GLU A 145 10.40 2.15 13.62
C GLU A 145 10.60 0.98 12.64
N PRO A 146 11.55 1.10 11.67
CA PRO A 146 11.73 0.10 10.61
C PRO A 146 11.93 -1.33 11.12
N ASN A 147 12.74 -1.54 12.16
CA ASN A 147 12.95 -2.87 12.73
C ASN A 147 11.69 -3.41 13.41
N LEU A 148 10.89 -2.55 14.05
CA LEU A 148 9.62 -2.96 14.65
C LEU A 148 8.64 -3.43 13.58
N ALA A 149 8.47 -2.66 12.51
CA ALA A 149 7.62 -3.04 11.39
C ALA A 149 8.04 -4.40 10.79
N ARG A 150 9.36 -4.57 10.53
CA ARG A 150 9.92 -5.82 10.00
C ARG A 150 9.68 -6.99 10.93
N ILE A 151 10.04 -6.87 12.21
CA ILE A 151 9.89 -7.95 13.21
C ILE A 151 8.41 -8.33 13.36
N THR A 152 7.49 -7.37 13.37
CA THR A 152 6.05 -7.63 13.46
C THR A 152 5.57 -8.47 12.27
N ALA A 153 5.97 -8.11 11.06
CA ALA A 153 5.60 -8.85 9.84
C ALA A 153 6.25 -10.25 9.79
N GLU A 154 7.54 -10.37 10.13
CA GLU A 154 8.24 -11.67 10.19
C GLU A 154 7.62 -12.60 11.24
N THR A 155 7.26 -12.07 12.41
CA THR A 155 6.57 -12.83 13.46
C THR A 155 5.21 -13.34 12.97
N ALA A 156 4.45 -12.49 12.28
CA ALA A 156 3.17 -12.89 11.69
C ALA A 156 3.31 -14.08 10.74
N LEU A 157 4.32 -14.06 9.86
CA LEU A 157 4.60 -15.19 8.96
C LEU A 157 5.00 -16.47 9.71
N GLN A 158 5.74 -16.35 10.82
CA GLN A 158 6.13 -17.48 11.67
C GLN A 158 4.95 -18.09 12.46
N MET A 159 3.97 -17.27 12.82
CA MET A 159 2.76 -17.70 13.55
C MET A 159 1.77 -18.49 12.68
N ARG A 160 1.95 -18.49 11.36
CA ARG A 160 1.10 -19.28 10.44
C ARG A 160 1.18 -20.77 10.76
N SER A 161 0.08 -21.46 10.48
CA SER A 161 0.06 -22.92 10.57
C SER A 161 1.23 -23.53 9.76
N PRO A 162 1.89 -24.58 10.27
CA PRO A 162 2.97 -25.27 9.56
C PRO A 162 2.63 -25.69 8.12
N LEU A 163 1.33 -25.93 7.84
CA LEU A 163 0.84 -26.27 6.49
C LEU A 163 0.86 -25.07 5.52
N PHE A 164 0.93 -23.85 6.04
CA PHE A 164 0.92 -22.60 5.26
C PHE A 164 2.19 -21.77 5.46
N ARG A 165 3.27 -22.39 5.97
CA ARG A 165 4.57 -21.71 6.07
C ARG A 165 5.08 -21.37 4.67
N THR A 166 5.70 -20.20 4.58
CA THR A 166 6.23 -19.63 3.34
C THR A 166 7.68 -19.23 3.54
N GLU A 167 8.45 -19.20 2.45
CA GLU A 167 9.82 -18.66 2.42
C GLU A 167 9.83 -17.15 2.08
N THR A 168 8.72 -16.46 2.31
CA THR A 168 8.56 -15.04 2.03
C THR A 168 9.60 -14.22 2.80
N LYS A 169 10.34 -13.39 2.09
CA LYS A 169 11.31 -12.45 2.64
C LYS A 169 10.65 -11.08 2.87
N ILE A 170 10.79 -10.53 4.09
CA ILE A 170 10.37 -9.17 4.41
C ILE A 170 11.56 -8.23 4.26
N THR A 171 11.35 -7.10 3.59
CA THR A 171 12.33 -6.00 3.47
C THR A 171 11.64 -4.67 3.74
N ILE A 172 12.44 -3.64 4.04
CA ILE A 172 11.98 -2.24 4.23
C ILE A 172 12.47 -1.42 3.05
N SER A 173 11.61 -0.55 2.52
CA SER A 173 11.96 0.42 1.47
C SER A 173 12.72 1.61 2.03
#